data_8c8638396637ceb16e99aa1754ec27e0
#
_entry.id   8c8638396637ceb16e99aa1754ec27e0
#
_cell.length_a   1.000
_cell.length_b   1.000
_cell.length_c   1.000
_cell.angle_alpha   90.00
_cell.angle_beta   90.00
_cell.angle_gamma   90.00
#
_symmetry.space_group_name_H-M   'P 1'
#
loop_
_entity.id
_entity.type
_entity.pdbx_description
1 polymer ?
#
loop_
_entity_poly.entity_id
_entity_poly.type
_entity_poly.pdbx_seq_one_letter_code
_entity_poly.pdbx_strand_id
1 'polypeptide(L)'
;MTIYNVSSKQLLDNYAVLQTLENNEFAVGAEIIVDSVGGDFDGTFDIHAVPQYLYTGINDEGFPTYDYNIPISNQVLYICTGDDVARVATNAGTIDYSNVCTWIDDDDIADWLGIAVATAADEAFLIVCAAASNAFVFRRRQENNYFDSPSVVPSSDVKLGTIMYGGALYRQRGSAGSDFAAFDGMGVGTTNGLSAMVKQLLGINRAVVA
;
A
#
# COMPACT_ATOMS: atom_id res chain seq x y z
N MET A 1 8.15 -9.08 2.52
CA MET A 1 9.17 -8.39 1.73
C MET A 1 9.45 -9.24 0.52
N THR A 2 9.27 -8.71 -0.66
CA THR A 2 9.46 -9.42 -1.94
C THR A 2 10.63 -8.77 -2.67
N ILE A 3 11.54 -9.61 -3.20
CA ILE A 3 12.71 -9.15 -3.96
C ILE A 3 12.44 -9.38 -5.44
N TYR A 4 12.62 -8.34 -6.24
CA TYR A 4 12.51 -8.36 -7.69
C TYR A 4 13.87 -8.09 -8.33
N ASN A 5 14.23 -8.85 -9.36
CA ASN A 5 15.47 -8.66 -10.09
C ASN A 5 15.30 -7.62 -11.21
N VAL A 6 16.26 -6.70 -11.32
CA VAL A 6 16.21 -5.64 -12.33
C VAL A 6 16.73 -6.17 -13.69
N SER A 7 15.98 -5.89 -14.75
CA SER A 7 16.32 -6.29 -16.13
C SER A 7 16.73 -5.13 -17.04
N SER A 8 16.27 -3.93 -16.75
CA SER A 8 16.71 -2.71 -17.43
C SER A 8 16.58 -1.49 -16.53
N LYS A 9 17.38 -0.46 -16.84
CA LYS A 9 17.39 0.82 -16.13
C LYS A 9 17.41 1.98 -17.11
N GLN A 10 16.81 3.09 -16.69
CA GLN A 10 16.78 4.36 -17.42
C GLN A 10 16.70 5.50 -16.41
N LEU A 11 17.36 6.63 -16.65
CA LEU A 11 17.20 7.86 -15.88
C LEU A 11 17.10 9.00 -16.88
N LEU A 12 16.01 9.74 -16.86
CA LEU A 12 15.80 10.95 -17.67
C LEU A 12 15.07 11.98 -16.82
N ASP A 13 15.50 13.23 -16.91
CA ASP A 13 14.84 14.36 -16.26
C ASP A 13 14.60 14.15 -14.75
N ASN A 14 15.57 13.56 -14.04
CA ASN A 14 15.48 13.19 -12.63
C ASN A 14 14.38 12.18 -12.27
N TYR A 15 13.94 11.36 -13.23
CA TYR A 15 13.10 10.21 -13.00
C TYR A 15 13.81 8.93 -13.42
N ALA A 16 13.97 8.02 -12.47
CA ALA A 16 14.50 6.69 -12.75
C ALA A 16 13.35 5.72 -13.08
N VAL A 17 13.56 4.90 -14.10
CA VAL A 17 12.68 3.79 -14.46
C VAL A 17 13.46 2.51 -14.41
N LEU A 18 13.03 1.58 -13.58
CA LEU A 18 13.54 0.21 -13.55
C LEU A 18 12.48 -0.75 -14.06
N GLN A 19 12.89 -1.77 -14.80
CA GLN A 19 12.04 -2.88 -15.20
C GLN A 19 12.49 -4.14 -14.47
N THR A 20 11.53 -4.89 -13.91
CA THR A 20 11.80 -6.16 -13.24
C THR A 20 11.66 -7.34 -14.19
N LEU A 21 12.36 -8.43 -13.89
CA LEU A 21 12.23 -9.71 -14.61
C LEU A 21 10.91 -10.40 -14.27
N GLU A 22 10.52 -10.31 -13.00
CA GLU A 22 9.31 -10.91 -12.48
C GLU A 22 8.12 -9.94 -12.65
N ASN A 23 6.91 -10.51 -12.68
CA ASN A 23 5.70 -9.70 -12.54
C ASN A 23 5.69 -9.07 -11.16
N ASN A 24 5.52 -7.77 -11.11
CA ASN A 24 5.49 -7.02 -9.86
C ASN A 24 4.07 -6.57 -9.49
N GLU A 25 3.89 -6.29 -8.19
CA GLU A 25 2.64 -5.79 -7.61
C GLU A 25 2.88 -4.43 -6.94
N PHE A 26 3.71 -3.59 -7.56
CA PHE A 26 4.05 -2.28 -7.03
C PHE A 26 2.82 -1.39 -6.88
N ALA A 27 2.74 -0.68 -5.74
CA ALA A 27 1.71 0.33 -5.49
C ALA A 27 2.35 1.72 -5.47
N VAL A 28 1.73 2.68 -6.14
CA VAL A 28 2.16 4.09 -6.12
C VAL A 28 2.15 4.61 -4.67
N GLY A 29 3.21 5.34 -4.29
CA GLY A 29 3.41 5.85 -2.93
C GLY A 29 3.91 4.82 -1.92
N ALA A 30 4.20 3.59 -2.33
CA ALA A 30 4.91 2.63 -1.50
C ALA A 30 6.41 2.88 -1.57
N GLU A 31 7.12 2.54 -0.50
CA GLU A 31 8.58 2.60 -0.43
C GLU A 31 9.20 1.37 -1.09
N ILE A 32 10.27 1.59 -1.83
CA ILE A 32 11.17 0.56 -2.38
C ILE A 32 12.60 0.81 -1.95
N ILE A 33 13.35 -0.27 -1.77
CA ILE A 33 14.81 -0.21 -1.60
C ILE A 33 15.44 -0.79 -2.86
N VAL A 34 16.18 0.03 -3.57
CA VAL A 34 16.93 -0.36 -4.77
C VAL A 34 18.38 -0.60 -4.39
N ASP A 35 18.92 -1.76 -4.72
CA ASP A 35 20.29 -2.14 -4.39
C ASP A 35 21.02 -2.76 -5.58
N SER A 36 22.31 -2.44 -5.69
CA SER A 36 23.24 -3.04 -6.66
C SER A 36 22.87 -2.82 -8.15
N VAL A 37 22.00 -1.85 -8.46
CA VAL A 37 21.75 -1.38 -9.84
C VAL A 37 22.89 -0.48 -10.32
N GLY A 38 23.51 0.21 -9.38
CA GLY A 38 24.70 1.05 -9.54
C GLY A 38 24.40 2.48 -9.96
N GLY A 39 25.33 3.38 -9.58
CA GLY A 39 25.21 4.81 -9.79
C GLY A 39 24.13 5.43 -8.88
N ASP A 40 23.41 6.40 -9.42
CA ASP A 40 22.41 7.14 -8.66
C ASP A 40 21.09 6.36 -8.43
N PHE A 41 20.96 5.17 -9.00
CA PHE A 41 19.75 4.35 -8.89
C PHE A 41 19.57 3.71 -7.51
N ASP A 42 20.65 3.48 -6.77
CA ASP A 42 20.62 2.76 -5.50
C ASP A 42 20.16 3.67 -4.35
N GLY A 43 19.26 3.17 -3.52
CA GLY A 43 18.72 3.92 -2.38
C GLY A 43 17.30 3.51 -1.99
N THR A 44 16.70 4.31 -1.12
CA THR A 44 15.31 4.16 -0.68
C THR A 44 14.47 5.26 -1.34
N PHE A 45 13.40 4.88 -2.02
CA PHE A 45 12.57 5.78 -2.82
C PHE A 45 11.09 5.46 -2.68
N ASP A 46 10.25 6.48 -2.85
CA ASP A 46 8.81 6.30 -3.02
C ASP A 46 8.45 6.07 -4.48
N ILE A 47 7.60 5.09 -4.74
CA ILE A 47 7.09 4.82 -6.09
C ILE A 47 6.22 5.98 -6.55
N HIS A 48 6.65 6.66 -7.60
CA HIS A 48 5.90 7.77 -8.23
C HIS A 48 4.86 7.26 -9.23
N ALA A 49 5.20 6.25 -10.02
CA ALA A 49 4.29 5.63 -10.99
C ALA A 49 4.69 4.19 -11.32
N VAL A 50 3.73 3.43 -11.86
CA VAL A 50 3.94 2.05 -12.38
C VAL A 50 3.59 2.05 -13.88
N PRO A 51 4.49 2.57 -14.74
CA PRO A 51 4.20 2.73 -16.15
C PRO A 51 4.11 1.39 -16.88
N GLN A 52 3.20 1.34 -17.87
CA GLN A 52 3.02 0.19 -18.76
C GLN A 52 3.56 0.46 -20.18
N TYR A 53 4.19 1.62 -20.38
CA TYR A 53 4.72 2.07 -21.67
C TYR A 53 6.10 2.69 -21.49
N LEU A 54 6.84 2.85 -22.61
CA LEU A 54 8.17 3.43 -22.58
C LEU A 54 8.11 4.87 -22.03
N TYR A 55 8.89 5.15 -21.00
CA TYR A 55 9.07 6.49 -20.46
C TYR A 55 9.95 7.32 -21.42
N THR A 56 9.52 8.54 -21.76
CA THR A 56 10.16 9.40 -22.74
C THR A 56 10.66 10.73 -22.17
N GLY A 57 10.50 10.97 -20.87
CA GLY A 57 10.90 12.21 -20.21
C GLY A 57 9.71 12.91 -19.55
N ILE A 58 9.83 14.21 -19.29
CA ILE A 58 8.78 15.05 -18.74
C ILE A 58 8.25 16.05 -19.78
N ASN A 59 6.99 16.49 -19.63
CA ASN A 59 6.45 17.59 -20.42
C ASN A 59 6.80 18.95 -19.82
N ASP A 60 6.39 20.04 -20.48
CA ASP A 60 6.63 21.42 -20.04
C ASP A 60 6.00 21.74 -18.67
N GLU A 61 5.03 20.93 -18.24
CA GLU A 61 4.34 21.05 -16.93
C GLU A 61 5.02 20.21 -15.83
N GLY A 62 6.07 19.44 -16.18
CA GLY A 62 6.82 18.59 -15.25
C GLY A 62 6.22 17.20 -14.99
N PHE A 63 5.26 16.75 -15.81
CA PHE A 63 4.66 15.41 -15.68
C PHE A 63 5.37 14.40 -16.57
N PRO A 64 5.55 13.15 -16.09
CA PRO A 64 6.09 12.05 -16.88
C PRO A 64 5.29 11.79 -18.15
N THR A 65 6.00 11.59 -19.26
CA THR A 65 5.43 11.28 -20.58
C THR A 65 5.84 9.89 -21.05
N TYR A 66 4.98 9.27 -21.87
CA TYR A 66 5.15 7.89 -22.30
C TYR A 66 4.87 7.72 -23.80
N ASP A 67 5.62 6.86 -24.47
CA ASP A 67 5.29 6.43 -25.83
C ASP A 67 4.31 5.24 -25.76
N TYR A 68 3.04 5.51 -26.01
CA TYR A 68 1.96 4.52 -25.98
C TYR A 68 2.01 3.47 -27.10
N ASN A 69 2.93 3.63 -28.07
CA ASN A 69 3.17 2.62 -29.11
C ASN A 69 4.14 1.52 -28.66
N ILE A 70 4.87 1.75 -27.56
CA ILE A 70 5.86 0.82 -27.03
C ILE A 70 5.43 0.35 -25.64
N PRO A 71 4.64 -0.76 -25.56
CA PRO A 71 4.25 -1.31 -24.28
C PRO A 71 5.45 -1.99 -23.61
N ILE A 72 5.68 -1.67 -22.34
CA ILE A 72 6.70 -2.27 -21.48
C ILE A 72 6.08 -2.52 -20.12
N SER A 73 5.91 -3.79 -19.76
CA SER A 73 5.37 -4.21 -18.47
C SER A 73 6.44 -4.24 -17.39
N ASN A 74 5.97 -4.38 -16.15
CA ASN A 74 6.81 -4.61 -14.97
C ASN A 74 7.80 -3.48 -14.69
N GLN A 75 7.40 -2.24 -14.93
CA GLN A 75 8.21 -1.06 -14.65
C GLN A 75 7.81 -0.42 -13.31
N VAL A 76 8.77 0.26 -12.69
CA VAL A 76 8.58 1.21 -11.59
C VAL A 76 9.29 2.50 -11.93
N LEU A 77 8.65 3.63 -11.66
CA LEU A 77 9.20 4.96 -11.84
C LEU A 77 9.24 5.66 -10.47
N TYR A 78 10.39 6.25 -10.15
CA TYR A 78 10.62 7.00 -8.93
C TYR A 78 11.49 8.23 -9.19
N ILE A 79 11.46 9.22 -8.29
CA ILE A 79 12.28 10.42 -8.40
C ILE A 79 13.71 10.08 -7.97
N CYS A 80 14.66 10.36 -8.85
CA CYS A 80 16.08 10.09 -8.62
C CYS A 80 16.90 11.15 -9.34
N THR A 81 17.67 11.93 -8.58
CA THR A 81 18.53 12.98 -9.16
C THR A 81 19.83 12.37 -9.62
N GLY A 82 20.21 12.60 -10.88
CA GLY A 82 21.46 12.12 -11.47
C GLY A 82 21.58 12.51 -12.92
N ASP A 83 22.69 12.09 -13.53
CA ASP A 83 22.91 12.29 -14.97
C ASP A 83 21.98 11.40 -15.79
N ASP A 84 21.51 11.90 -16.93
CA ASP A 84 20.65 11.14 -17.83
C ASP A 84 21.31 9.86 -18.32
N VAL A 85 20.62 8.76 -18.15
CA VAL A 85 21.01 7.44 -18.61
C VAL A 85 19.94 6.90 -19.57
N ALA A 86 20.31 6.74 -20.84
CA ALA A 86 19.42 6.11 -21.81
C ALA A 86 19.06 4.68 -21.36
N ARG A 87 17.88 4.19 -21.77
CA ARG A 87 17.44 2.85 -21.41
C ARG A 87 18.47 1.81 -21.81
N VAL A 88 18.93 1.04 -20.86
CA VAL A 88 19.93 -0.02 -21.04
C VAL A 88 19.53 -1.27 -20.25
N ALA A 89 19.73 -2.44 -20.85
CA ALA A 89 19.57 -3.70 -20.16
C ALA A 89 20.64 -3.85 -19.06
N THR A 90 20.23 -4.41 -17.94
CA THR A 90 21.14 -4.78 -16.85
C THR A 90 20.76 -6.17 -16.34
N ASN A 91 21.75 -6.87 -15.80
CA ASN A 91 21.55 -8.14 -15.10
C ASN A 91 21.98 -8.06 -13.63
N ALA A 92 22.14 -6.85 -13.14
CA ALA A 92 22.53 -6.55 -11.76
C ALA A 92 21.47 -5.69 -11.10
N GLY A 93 21.34 -5.88 -9.80
CA GLY A 93 20.48 -5.09 -8.94
C GLY A 93 19.12 -5.74 -8.64
N THR A 94 18.61 -5.34 -7.50
CA THR A 94 17.33 -5.81 -6.95
C THR A 94 16.49 -4.64 -6.46
N ILE A 95 15.19 -4.86 -6.43
CA ILE A 95 14.23 -3.97 -5.77
C ILE A 95 13.60 -4.77 -4.64
N ASP A 96 13.83 -4.33 -3.41
CA ASP A 96 13.11 -4.82 -2.24
C ASP A 96 11.82 -4.03 -2.07
N TYR A 97 10.69 -4.75 -2.02
CA TYR A 97 9.38 -4.16 -1.92
C TYR A 97 8.58 -4.78 -0.77
N SER A 98 7.95 -3.93 -0.01
CA SER A 98 7.02 -4.34 1.04
C SER A 98 5.71 -3.57 0.90
N ASN A 99 4.65 -4.28 0.55
CA ASN A 99 3.30 -3.71 0.49
C ASN A 99 2.60 -3.86 1.85
N VAL A 100 3.26 -3.37 2.91
CA VAL A 100 2.69 -3.39 4.27
C VAL A 100 2.05 -2.04 4.53
N CYS A 101 0.74 -2.05 4.68
CA CYS A 101 -0.01 -0.87 5.08
C CYS A 101 0.24 -0.56 6.57
N THR A 102 0.56 0.72 6.87
CA THR A 102 0.90 1.20 8.22
C THR A 102 0.07 2.44 8.61
N TRP A 103 -1.20 2.46 8.28
CA TRP A 103 -2.09 3.60 8.53
C TRP A 103 -2.41 3.84 9.99
N ILE A 104 -2.43 2.77 10.79
CA ILE A 104 -2.66 2.79 12.25
C ILE A 104 -1.66 1.88 12.95
N ASP A 105 -1.43 2.14 14.22
CA ASP A 105 -0.64 1.30 15.12
C ASP A 105 -1.50 0.75 16.28
N ASP A 106 -0.88 0.05 17.21
CA ASP A 106 -1.50 -0.52 18.38
C ASP A 106 -1.98 0.53 19.37
N ASP A 107 -1.26 1.64 19.49
CA ASP A 107 -1.63 2.78 20.36
C ASP A 107 -2.94 3.42 19.87
N ASP A 108 -3.13 3.60 18.57
CA ASP A 108 -4.36 4.11 17.98
C ASP A 108 -5.59 3.27 18.40
N ILE A 109 -5.42 1.93 18.44
CA ILE A 109 -6.50 1.01 18.87
C ILE A 109 -6.67 1.05 20.38
N ALA A 110 -5.59 1.08 21.17
CA ALA A 110 -5.62 1.14 22.61
C ALA A 110 -6.34 2.40 23.10
N ASP A 111 -6.01 3.55 22.51
CA ASP A 111 -6.67 4.85 22.78
C ASP A 111 -8.16 4.80 22.45
N TRP A 112 -8.55 4.24 21.33
CA TRP A 112 -9.96 4.06 20.95
C TRP A 112 -10.72 3.17 21.92
N LEU A 113 -10.08 2.15 22.47
CA LEU A 113 -10.68 1.23 23.44
C LEU A 113 -10.67 1.77 24.86
N GLY A 114 -9.94 2.85 25.14
CA GLY A 114 -9.75 3.41 26.47
C GLY A 114 -8.82 2.56 27.36
N ILE A 115 -7.86 1.86 26.75
CA ILE A 115 -6.88 1.04 27.44
C ILE A 115 -5.69 1.93 27.81
N ALA A 116 -5.65 2.39 29.07
CA ALA A 116 -4.58 3.29 29.54
C ALA A 116 -3.22 2.59 29.70
N VAL A 117 -3.21 1.33 30.16
CA VAL A 117 -2.02 0.51 30.29
C VAL A 117 -2.35 -0.91 29.85
N ALA A 118 -1.80 -1.31 28.72
CA ALA A 118 -1.95 -2.66 28.22
C ALA A 118 -1.03 -3.65 28.99
N THR A 119 -1.50 -4.88 29.18
CA THR A 119 -0.58 -5.94 29.60
C THR A 119 0.27 -6.36 28.40
N ALA A 120 1.45 -6.98 28.63
CA ALA A 120 2.29 -7.46 27.53
C ALA A 120 1.55 -8.42 26.56
N ALA A 121 0.57 -9.18 27.07
CA ALA A 121 -0.26 -10.06 26.23
C ALA A 121 -1.31 -9.28 25.43
N ASP A 122 -1.82 -8.19 25.98
CA ASP A 122 -2.75 -7.30 25.27
C ASP A 122 -2.05 -6.47 24.21
N GLU A 123 -0.88 -5.93 24.51
CA GLU A 123 -0.02 -5.19 23.58
C GLU A 123 0.34 -6.06 22.37
N ALA A 124 0.84 -7.28 22.57
CA ALA A 124 1.14 -8.20 21.49
C ALA A 124 -0.09 -8.49 20.61
N PHE A 125 -1.29 -8.55 21.18
CA PHE A 125 -2.50 -8.76 20.40
C PHE A 125 -3.01 -7.50 19.71
N LEU A 126 -2.84 -6.31 20.30
CA LEU A 126 -3.15 -5.02 19.68
C LEU A 126 -2.31 -4.82 18.41
N ILE A 127 -1.00 -5.12 18.46
CA ILE A 127 -0.11 -5.11 17.28
C ILE A 127 -0.66 -5.99 16.16
N VAL A 128 -1.11 -7.21 16.48
CA VAL A 128 -1.71 -8.12 15.48
C VAL A 128 -3.01 -7.54 14.93
N CYS A 129 -3.85 -6.93 15.77
CA CYS A 129 -5.11 -6.29 15.34
C CYS A 129 -4.84 -5.11 14.42
N ALA A 130 -3.84 -4.26 14.73
CA ALA A 130 -3.45 -3.13 13.89
C ALA A 130 -2.96 -3.61 12.51
N ALA A 131 -2.04 -4.57 12.48
CA ALA A 131 -1.53 -5.13 11.23
C ALA A 131 -2.64 -5.77 10.37
N ALA A 132 -3.51 -6.55 10.99
CA ALA A 132 -4.64 -7.19 10.30
C ALA A 132 -5.63 -6.16 9.75
N SER A 133 -5.90 -5.08 10.51
CA SER A 133 -6.81 -4.02 10.10
C SER A 133 -6.26 -3.23 8.93
N ASN A 134 -5.00 -2.82 9.00
CA ASN A 134 -4.30 -2.14 7.93
C ASN A 134 -4.35 -2.96 6.63
N ALA A 135 -3.93 -4.22 6.69
CA ALA A 135 -3.89 -5.10 5.51
C ALA A 135 -5.30 -5.33 4.92
N PHE A 136 -6.30 -5.54 5.76
CA PHE A 136 -7.66 -5.80 5.32
C PHE A 136 -8.29 -4.56 4.66
N VAL A 137 -8.21 -3.41 5.33
CA VAL A 137 -8.82 -2.16 4.85
C VAL A 137 -8.14 -1.70 3.56
N PHE A 138 -6.81 -1.72 3.51
CA PHE A 138 -6.04 -1.35 2.31
C PHE A 138 -6.48 -2.19 1.10
N ARG A 139 -6.50 -3.52 1.25
CA ARG A 139 -6.97 -4.43 0.19
C ARG A 139 -8.41 -4.13 -0.23
N ARG A 140 -9.33 -3.87 0.71
CA ARG A 140 -10.74 -3.56 0.39
C ARG A 140 -10.88 -2.25 -0.38
N ARG A 141 -10.07 -1.26 -0.08
CA ARG A 141 -10.05 -0.01 -0.83
C ARG A 141 -9.48 -0.21 -2.23
N GLN A 142 -8.41 -0.99 -2.39
CA GLN A 142 -7.90 -1.37 -3.72
C GLN A 142 -8.95 -2.09 -4.56
N GLU A 143 -9.70 -3.05 -3.98
CA GLU A 143 -10.83 -3.74 -4.64
C GLU A 143 -11.94 -2.78 -5.07
N ASN A 144 -12.04 -1.59 -4.47
CA ASN A 144 -12.97 -0.53 -4.83
C ASN A 144 -12.33 0.58 -5.69
N ASN A 145 -11.21 0.28 -6.35
CA ASN A 145 -10.47 1.18 -7.25
C ASN A 145 -9.92 2.45 -6.59
N TYR A 146 -9.57 2.40 -5.31
CA TYR A 146 -8.75 3.43 -4.67
C TYR A 146 -7.26 3.11 -4.85
N PHE A 147 -6.46 4.11 -5.20
CA PHE A 147 -5.00 4.01 -5.34
C PHE A 147 -4.35 4.73 -4.17
N ASP A 148 -4.52 4.17 -2.97
CA ASP A 148 -3.97 4.76 -1.76
C ASP A 148 -2.51 4.35 -1.55
N SER A 149 -1.72 5.24 -0.93
CA SER A 149 -0.40 4.89 -0.43
C SER A 149 -0.51 3.94 0.77
N PRO A 150 0.29 2.88 0.86
CA PRO A 150 0.31 2.01 2.03
C PRO A 150 0.94 2.67 3.26
N SER A 151 1.79 3.69 3.09
CA SER A 151 2.49 4.39 4.17
C SER A 151 1.76 5.63 4.68
N VAL A 152 0.85 6.21 3.88
CA VAL A 152 0.13 7.44 4.23
C VAL A 152 -1.36 7.19 4.20
N VAL A 153 -2.03 7.35 5.34
CA VAL A 153 -3.48 7.23 5.40
C VAL A 153 -4.15 8.34 4.57
N PRO A 154 -5.09 8.00 3.67
CA PRO A 154 -5.64 8.96 2.71
C PRO A 154 -6.50 10.06 3.36
N SER A 155 -7.14 9.78 4.49
CA SER A 155 -8.01 10.75 5.19
C SER A 155 -8.33 10.30 6.61
N SER A 156 -8.80 11.25 7.44
CA SER A 156 -9.13 10.99 8.84
C SER A 156 -10.33 10.04 9.04
N ASP A 157 -11.27 10.01 8.11
CA ASP A 157 -12.40 9.08 8.13
C ASP A 157 -11.94 7.65 7.84
N VAL A 158 -11.02 7.46 6.89
CA VAL A 158 -10.37 6.16 6.63
C VAL A 158 -9.56 5.72 7.85
N LYS A 159 -8.78 6.62 8.47
CA LYS A 159 -8.07 6.30 9.71
C LYS A 159 -9.03 5.80 10.78
N LEU A 160 -10.10 6.55 11.05
CA LEU A 160 -11.11 6.18 12.05
C LEU A 160 -11.78 4.85 11.72
N GLY A 161 -12.15 4.62 10.46
CA GLY A 161 -12.74 3.34 10.02
C GLY A 161 -11.81 2.15 10.24
N THR A 162 -10.51 2.34 10.03
CA THR A 162 -9.48 1.33 10.26
C THR A 162 -9.31 1.03 11.75
N ILE A 163 -9.26 2.07 12.60
CA ILE A 163 -9.20 1.96 14.07
C ILE A 163 -10.44 1.22 14.60
N MET A 164 -11.63 1.60 14.14
CA MET A 164 -12.88 0.94 14.56
C MET A 164 -12.89 -0.55 14.21
N TYR A 165 -12.36 -0.92 13.03
CA TYR A 165 -12.24 -2.30 12.65
C TYR A 165 -11.22 -3.06 13.52
N GLY A 166 -10.06 -2.46 13.81
CA GLY A 166 -9.06 -3.01 14.73
C GLY A 166 -9.59 -3.21 16.15
N GLY A 167 -10.30 -2.23 16.67
CA GLY A 167 -10.97 -2.34 17.97
C GLY A 167 -12.04 -3.45 18.01
N ALA A 168 -12.72 -3.68 16.90
CA ALA A 168 -13.65 -4.80 16.76
C ALA A 168 -12.95 -6.15 16.81
N LEU A 169 -11.82 -6.30 16.09
CA LEU A 169 -10.98 -7.51 16.13
C LEU A 169 -10.47 -7.79 17.55
N TYR A 170 -10.02 -6.75 18.26
CA TYR A 170 -9.55 -6.89 19.63
C TYR A 170 -10.65 -7.41 20.57
N ARG A 171 -11.87 -6.86 20.49
CA ARG A 171 -13.01 -7.29 21.32
C ARG A 171 -13.46 -8.71 21.04
N GLN A 172 -13.17 -9.25 19.87
CA GLN A 172 -13.46 -10.65 19.54
C GLN A 172 -12.50 -11.64 20.20
N ARG A 173 -11.40 -11.17 20.81
CA ARG A 173 -10.48 -12.02 21.57
C ARG A 173 -11.21 -12.70 22.74
N GLY A 174 -11.25 -14.01 22.75
CA GLY A 174 -11.90 -14.81 23.80
C GLY A 174 -13.35 -15.19 23.54
N SER A 175 -14.00 -14.69 22.48
CA SER A 175 -15.31 -15.15 22.03
C SER A 175 -15.25 -16.36 21.09
N ALA A 176 -14.16 -17.14 21.16
CA ALA A 176 -13.88 -18.27 20.26
C ALA A 176 -14.92 -19.42 20.30
N GLY A 177 -16.07 -19.22 20.91
CA GLY A 177 -17.15 -20.21 21.01
C GLY A 177 -18.55 -19.71 20.69
N SER A 178 -18.74 -18.42 20.54
CA SER A 178 -20.05 -17.88 20.19
C SER A 178 -19.91 -16.67 19.29
N ASP A 179 -19.99 -16.94 18.03
CA ASP A 179 -20.61 -16.07 17.06
C ASP A 179 -19.81 -14.87 16.53
N PHE A 180 -19.24 -15.07 15.37
CA PHE A 180 -19.31 -14.05 14.34
C PHE A 180 -20.73 -13.40 14.26
N ALA A 181 -21.74 -14.02 14.86
CA ALA A 181 -23.12 -13.55 14.96
C ALA A 181 -23.33 -12.44 16.01
N ALA A 182 -22.48 -12.31 17.04
CA ALA A 182 -22.64 -11.24 18.03
C ALA A 182 -22.21 -9.86 17.53
N PHE A 183 -21.49 -9.78 16.41
CA PHE A 183 -21.26 -8.51 15.70
C PHE A 183 -22.53 -8.00 15.02
N ASP A 184 -23.54 -8.84 14.88
CA ASP A 184 -24.85 -8.58 14.32
C ASP A 184 -25.82 -7.91 15.32
N GLY A 185 -25.45 -7.81 16.59
CA GLY A 185 -26.26 -7.15 17.64
C GLY A 185 -26.45 -5.65 17.46
N MET A 186 -25.89 -5.02 16.45
CA MET A 186 -26.20 -3.69 15.98
C MET A 186 -27.00 -3.67 14.66
N GLY A 187 -27.64 -4.77 14.32
CA GLY A 187 -28.85 -4.80 13.50
C GLY A 187 -28.71 -4.46 12.03
N VAL A 188 -27.73 -4.99 11.29
CA VAL A 188 -27.81 -5.08 9.81
C VAL A 188 -27.03 -6.28 9.30
N GLY A 189 -27.66 -7.08 8.46
CA GLY A 189 -27.11 -8.30 7.90
C GLY A 189 -25.71 -8.14 7.29
N THR A 190 -24.78 -8.94 7.77
CA THR A 190 -23.37 -8.91 7.39
C THR A 190 -23.15 -9.63 6.07
N THR A 191 -23.09 -8.91 4.99
CA THR A 191 -22.28 -9.36 3.87
C THR A 191 -20.88 -8.78 4.02
N ASN A 192 -19.92 -9.62 4.40
CA ASN A 192 -18.48 -9.35 4.45
C ASN A 192 -17.87 -8.71 5.73
N GLY A 193 -18.41 -8.93 6.93
CA GLY A 193 -17.66 -8.65 8.17
C GLY A 193 -17.45 -7.19 8.59
N LEU A 194 -17.88 -6.20 7.82
CA LEU A 194 -17.78 -4.78 8.15
C LEU A 194 -19.15 -4.19 8.47
N SER A 195 -19.24 -3.41 9.56
CA SER A 195 -20.46 -2.64 9.86
C SER A 195 -20.74 -1.60 8.76
N ALA A 196 -22.02 -1.20 8.59
CA ALA A 196 -22.40 -0.18 7.60
C ALA A 196 -21.65 1.15 7.83
N MET A 197 -21.44 1.53 9.09
CA MET A 197 -20.68 2.73 9.45
C MET A 197 -19.21 2.64 9.02
N VAL A 198 -18.54 1.53 9.31
CA VAL A 198 -17.15 1.31 8.88
C VAL A 198 -17.05 1.33 7.37
N LYS A 199 -17.96 0.68 6.64
CA LYS A 199 -17.99 0.73 5.17
C LYS A 199 -18.13 2.16 4.64
N GLN A 200 -18.96 2.97 5.28
CA GLN A 200 -19.13 4.38 4.91
C GLN A 200 -17.86 5.19 5.13
N LEU A 201 -17.21 5.05 6.28
CA LEU A 201 -15.95 5.74 6.61
C LEU A 201 -14.84 5.33 5.64
N LEU A 202 -14.78 4.08 5.25
CA LEU A 202 -13.79 3.56 4.30
C LEU A 202 -14.11 3.91 2.83
N GLY A 203 -15.27 4.47 2.54
CA GLY A 203 -15.69 4.80 1.18
C GLY A 203 -16.03 3.59 0.29
N ILE A 204 -16.11 2.38 0.84
CA ILE A 204 -16.28 1.12 0.09
C ILE A 204 -17.75 0.73 -0.18
N ASN A 205 -18.67 1.63 0.08
CA ASN A 205 -20.11 1.44 -0.19
C ASN A 205 -20.56 1.94 -1.57
N ARG A 206 -19.64 2.42 -2.39
CA ARG A 206 -19.99 2.88 -3.74
C ARG A 206 -20.31 1.67 -4.61
N ALA A 207 -21.50 1.67 -5.20
CA ALA A 207 -21.78 0.78 -6.33
C ALA A 207 -20.72 1.07 -7.41
N VAL A 208 -19.95 0.07 -7.78
CA VAL A 208 -19.07 0.16 -8.95
C VAL A 208 -20.02 0.27 -10.14
N VAL A 209 -20.16 1.47 -10.69
CA VAL A 209 -20.83 1.67 -11.96
C VAL A 209 -19.85 1.21 -13.03
N ALA A 210 -20.13 0.05 -13.60
CA ALA A 210 -19.39 -0.49 -14.73
C ALA A 210 -19.67 0.32 -15.99
#